data_c64cf74fc278bfcf81dff6b79e22dc4c
#
_entry.id   c64cf74fc278bfcf81dff6b79e22dc4c
#
_cell.length_a   1.000
_cell.length_b   1.000
_cell.length_c   1.000
_cell.angle_alpha   90.00
_cell.angle_beta   90.00
_cell.angle_gamma   90.00
#
_symmetry.space_group_name_H-M   'P 1'
#
loop_
_entity.id
_entity.type
_entity.pdbx_description
1 polymer ?
#
loop_
_entity_poly.entity_id
_entity_poly.type
_entity_poly.pdbx_seq_one_letter_code
_entity_poly.pdbx_strand_id
1 'polypeptide(L)'
;MQRHQREIMRYLLRLSSNPEDAADLYQETWLRAYRAYPRLEPADSVRPWLYTIASNLWRNRARDSARYSRVLVPDEKELSAADLIAKDHRLDHENEGYAAVHLRELIAALPDKQKQALHLRYFAGFSYAEIAKAIDCSEESARANVSQAMGKLKKRW
;
A
#
# COMPACT_ATOMS: atom_id res chain seq x y z
N MET A 1 -9.78 -15.92 8.49
CA MET A 1 -9.89 -14.71 7.64
C MET A 1 -10.23 -13.45 8.43
N GLN A 2 -11.15 -13.47 9.39
CA GLN A 2 -11.53 -12.29 10.19
C GLN A 2 -10.35 -11.62 10.92
N ARG A 3 -9.35 -12.40 11.36
CA ARG A 3 -8.17 -11.90 12.08
C ARG A 3 -7.37 -10.87 11.29
N HIS A 4 -7.37 -10.94 9.95
CA HIS A 4 -6.53 -10.10 9.08
C HIS A 4 -7.27 -8.92 8.45
N GLN A 5 -8.56 -8.75 8.72
CA GLN A 5 -9.37 -7.70 8.09
C GLN A 5 -8.84 -6.31 8.36
N ARG A 6 -8.51 -6.00 9.61
CA ARG A 6 -7.98 -4.69 10.01
C ARG A 6 -6.61 -4.42 9.41
N GLU A 7 -5.74 -5.43 9.35
CA GLU A 7 -4.41 -5.29 8.76
C GLU A 7 -4.47 -4.94 7.28
N ILE A 8 -5.28 -5.66 6.52
CA ILE A 8 -5.45 -5.44 5.08
C ILE A 8 -6.07 -4.06 4.81
N MET A 9 -7.08 -3.66 5.57
CA MET A 9 -7.66 -2.33 5.43
C MET A 9 -6.63 -1.24 5.70
N ARG A 10 -5.86 -1.33 6.79
CA ARG A 10 -4.79 -0.37 7.11
C ARG A 10 -3.72 -0.31 6.03
N TYR A 11 -3.33 -1.45 5.50
CA TYR A 11 -2.36 -1.54 4.42
C TYR A 11 -2.85 -0.80 3.18
N LEU A 12 -4.07 -1.06 2.74
CA LEU A 12 -4.67 -0.41 1.59
C LEU A 12 -4.89 1.09 1.80
N LEU A 13 -5.30 1.51 3.00
CA LEU A 13 -5.42 2.92 3.36
C LEU A 13 -4.09 3.67 3.31
N ARG A 14 -3.00 3.03 3.73
CA ARG A 14 -1.67 3.64 3.65
C ARG A 14 -1.12 3.77 2.24
N LEU A 15 -1.50 2.85 1.36
CA LEU A 15 -1.05 2.87 -0.04
C LEU A 15 -1.91 3.77 -0.91
N SER A 16 -3.21 3.84 -0.66
CA SER A 16 -4.17 4.54 -1.50
C SER A 16 -4.23 6.02 -1.19
N SER A 17 -4.47 6.83 -2.21
CA SER A 17 -4.58 8.29 -2.08
C SER A 17 -5.92 8.75 -1.51
N ASN A 18 -6.95 7.92 -1.57
CA ASN A 18 -8.25 8.22 -0.96
C ASN A 18 -8.89 6.97 -0.34
N PRO A 19 -9.77 7.15 0.68
CA PRO A 19 -10.41 6.04 1.37
C PRO A 19 -11.39 5.23 0.53
N GLU A 20 -12.00 5.82 -0.48
CA GLU A 20 -12.94 5.13 -1.39
C GLU A 20 -12.21 4.07 -2.21
N ASP A 21 -11.04 4.41 -2.76
CA ASP A 21 -10.19 3.45 -3.45
C ASP A 21 -9.72 2.32 -2.54
N ALA A 22 -9.35 2.64 -1.31
CA ALA A 22 -8.96 1.64 -0.32
C ALA A 22 -10.13 0.69 0.00
N ALA A 23 -11.34 1.21 0.16
CA ALA A 23 -12.54 0.42 0.42
C ALA A 23 -12.88 -0.50 -0.75
N ASP A 24 -12.80 -0.02 -1.98
CA ASP A 24 -13.02 -0.82 -3.18
C ASP A 24 -11.98 -1.93 -3.33
N LEU A 25 -10.72 -1.61 -3.13
CA LEU A 25 -9.62 -2.58 -3.15
C LEU A 25 -9.76 -3.62 -2.03
N TYR A 26 -10.20 -3.21 -0.86
CA TYR A 26 -10.48 -4.09 0.26
C TYR A 26 -11.57 -5.11 -0.08
N GLN A 27 -12.70 -4.66 -0.62
CA GLN A 27 -13.77 -5.55 -1.06
C GLN A 27 -13.31 -6.52 -2.13
N GLU A 28 -12.61 -6.05 -3.15
CA GLU A 28 -12.09 -6.89 -4.22
C GLU A 28 -11.06 -7.90 -3.70
N THR A 29 -10.22 -7.52 -2.75
CA THR A 29 -9.28 -8.42 -2.10
C THR A 29 -10.00 -9.61 -1.46
N TRP A 30 -11.05 -9.34 -0.70
CA TRP A 30 -11.82 -10.40 -0.03
C TRP A 30 -12.62 -11.26 -0.99
N LEU A 31 -13.18 -10.70 -2.06
CA LEU A 31 -13.86 -11.46 -3.11
C LEU A 31 -12.89 -12.44 -3.79
N ARG A 32 -11.71 -12.00 -4.15
CA ARG A 32 -10.67 -12.86 -4.74
C ARG A 32 -10.16 -13.90 -3.76
N ALA A 33 -9.93 -13.50 -2.53
CA ALA A 33 -9.51 -14.41 -1.47
C ALA A 33 -10.56 -15.51 -1.23
N TYR A 34 -11.82 -15.15 -1.15
CA TYR A 34 -12.90 -16.11 -0.97
C TYR A 34 -12.98 -17.12 -2.12
N ARG A 35 -12.86 -16.66 -3.35
CA ARG A 35 -12.90 -17.53 -4.55
C ARG A 35 -11.70 -18.45 -4.65
N ALA A 36 -10.52 -17.98 -4.24
CA ALA A 36 -9.27 -18.73 -4.34
C ALA A 36 -8.95 -19.57 -3.09
N TYR A 37 -9.61 -19.34 -1.99
CA TYR A 37 -9.36 -20.02 -0.71
C TYR A 37 -9.40 -21.55 -0.81
N PRO A 38 -10.35 -22.19 -1.53
CA PRO A 38 -10.39 -23.66 -1.68
C PRO A 38 -9.14 -24.25 -2.36
N ARG A 39 -8.39 -23.44 -3.11
CA ARG A 39 -7.17 -23.83 -3.81
C ARG A 39 -5.90 -23.53 -3.04
N LEU A 40 -6.03 -22.91 -1.87
CA LEU A 40 -4.88 -22.58 -1.01
C LEU A 40 -4.34 -23.86 -0.39
N GLU A 41 -3.07 -24.13 -0.61
CA GLU A 41 -2.39 -25.27 -0.01
C GLU A 41 -2.29 -25.10 1.52
N PRO A 42 -2.46 -26.20 2.30
CA PRO A 42 -2.39 -26.10 3.77
C PRO A 42 -1.06 -25.58 4.32
N ALA A 43 0.02 -25.72 3.57
CA ALA A 43 1.35 -25.21 3.93
C ALA A 43 1.50 -23.70 3.70
N ASP A 44 0.61 -23.09 2.93
CA ASP A 44 0.67 -21.66 2.63
C ASP A 44 0.14 -20.84 3.81
N SER A 45 0.87 -19.79 4.17
CA SER A 45 0.40 -18.85 5.17
C SER A 45 -0.67 -17.94 4.58
N VAL A 46 -1.84 -17.92 5.20
CA VAL A 46 -2.98 -17.08 4.77
C VAL A 46 -2.62 -15.59 4.78
N ARG A 47 -1.88 -15.16 5.76
CA ARG A 47 -1.53 -13.75 5.94
C ARG A 47 -0.68 -13.19 4.78
N PRO A 48 0.47 -13.74 4.41
CA PRO A 48 1.24 -13.28 3.25
C PRO A 48 0.47 -13.41 1.94
N TRP A 49 -0.33 -14.43 1.79
CA TRP A 49 -1.17 -14.64 0.61
C TRP A 49 -2.22 -13.53 0.44
N LEU A 50 -2.89 -13.12 1.50
CA LEU A 50 -3.83 -11.98 1.48
C LEU A 50 -3.14 -10.68 1.10
N TYR A 51 -1.97 -10.42 1.64
CA TYR A 51 -1.17 -9.25 1.28
C TYR A 51 -0.71 -9.28 -0.18
N THR A 52 -0.42 -10.44 -0.73
CA THR A 52 -0.09 -10.59 -2.15
C THR A 52 -1.28 -10.20 -3.03
N ILE A 53 -2.50 -10.65 -2.72
CA ILE A 53 -3.71 -10.28 -3.45
C ILE A 53 -3.93 -8.76 -3.38
N ALA A 54 -3.89 -8.18 -2.19
CA ALA A 54 -4.08 -6.75 -1.98
C ALA A 54 -3.02 -5.91 -2.71
N SER A 55 -1.76 -6.32 -2.65
CA SER A 55 -0.64 -5.65 -3.32
C SER A 55 -0.78 -5.64 -4.83
N ASN A 56 -1.18 -6.77 -5.41
CA ASN A 56 -1.41 -6.89 -6.85
C ASN A 56 -2.57 -6.00 -7.32
N LEU A 57 -3.66 -6.00 -6.58
CA LEU A 57 -4.82 -5.16 -6.90
C LEU A 57 -4.49 -3.67 -6.84
N TRP A 58 -3.78 -3.24 -5.81
CA TRP A 58 -3.37 -1.85 -5.68
C TRP A 58 -2.43 -1.43 -6.82
N ARG A 59 -1.43 -2.24 -7.16
CA ARG A 59 -0.50 -1.95 -8.27
C ARG A 59 -1.22 -1.85 -9.61
N ASN A 60 -2.17 -2.73 -9.88
CA ASN A 60 -2.94 -2.69 -11.10
C ASN A 60 -3.77 -1.41 -11.19
N ARG A 61 -4.43 -1.02 -10.10
CA ARG A 61 -5.20 0.24 -10.04
C ARG A 61 -4.30 1.47 -10.18
N ALA A 62 -3.15 1.51 -9.52
CA ALA A 62 -2.19 2.60 -9.65
C ALA A 62 -1.68 2.75 -11.09
N ARG A 63 -1.44 1.63 -11.77
CA ARG A 63 -1.03 1.60 -13.18
C ARG A 63 -2.12 2.11 -14.11
N ASP A 64 -3.35 1.70 -13.89
CA ASP A 64 -4.51 2.14 -14.69
C ASP A 64 -4.80 3.64 -14.49
N SER A 65 -4.72 4.12 -13.25
CA SER A 65 -4.85 5.56 -12.94
C SER A 65 -3.76 6.39 -13.62
N ALA A 66 -2.51 5.92 -13.63
CA ALA A 66 -1.41 6.62 -14.30
C ALA A 66 -1.61 6.67 -15.83
N ARG A 67 -2.15 5.61 -16.43
CA ARG A 67 -2.51 5.61 -17.88
C ARG A 67 -3.62 6.58 -18.17
N TYR A 68 -4.66 6.61 -17.36
CA TYR A 68 -5.80 7.51 -17.52
C TYR A 68 -5.37 8.99 -17.42
N SER A 69 -4.53 9.33 -16.45
CA SER A 69 -3.99 10.67 -16.26
C SER A 69 -3.10 11.14 -17.42
N ARG A 70 -2.48 10.23 -18.17
CA ARG A 70 -1.70 10.56 -19.38
C ARG A 70 -2.56 10.87 -20.60
N VAL A 71 -3.78 10.34 -20.63
CA VAL A 71 -4.73 10.50 -21.77
C VAL A 71 -5.58 11.76 -21.61
N LEU A 72 -5.87 12.17 -20.39
CA LEU A 72 -6.59 13.40 -20.09
C LEU A 72 -5.59 14.54 -19.91
N VAL A 73 -5.67 15.54 -20.79
CA VAL A 73 -4.89 16.78 -20.72
C VAL A 73 -5.15 17.46 -19.37
N PRO A 74 -4.11 17.95 -18.69
CA PRO A 74 -4.26 18.53 -17.37
C PRO A 74 -4.85 19.94 -17.48
N ASP A 75 -6.10 20.09 -17.11
CA ASP A 75 -6.62 21.37 -16.67
C ASP A 75 -7.62 21.12 -15.54
N GLU A 76 -7.11 21.23 -14.36
CA GLU A 76 -7.73 21.70 -13.13
C GLU A 76 -6.88 21.19 -11.97
N LYS A 77 -6.52 22.09 -11.06
CA LYS A 77 -5.87 21.79 -9.81
C LYS A 77 -6.69 20.79 -9.02
N GLU A 78 -6.41 19.50 -9.21
CA GLU A 78 -6.85 18.51 -8.27
C GLU A 78 -6.23 18.86 -6.90
N LEU A 79 -7.09 19.04 -5.92
CA LEU A 79 -6.72 19.04 -4.52
C LEU A 79 -5.70 17.92 -4.32
N SER A 80 -4.52 18.27 -3.87
CA SER A 80 -3.43 17.35 -3.63
C SER A 80 -3.96 16.13 -2.87
N ALA A 81 -3.60 14.93 -3.31
CA ALA A 81 -3.92 13.69 -2.59
C ALA A 81 -3.56 13.78 -1.09
N ALA A 82 -2.57 14.62 -0.74
CA ALA A 82 -2.22 14.96 0.63
C ALA A 82 -3.36 15.65 1.39
N ASP A 83 -4.16 16.51 0.72
CA ASP A 83 -5.26 17.23 1.38
C ASP A 83 -6.45 16.31 1.67
N LEU A 84 -6.68 15.30 0.84
CA LEU A 84 -7.74 14.31 1.05
C LEU A 84 -7.36 13.30 2.13
N ILE A 85 -6.10 12.87 2.18
CA ILE A 85 -5.57 12.00 3.22
C ILE A 85 -5.61 12.71 4.58
N ALA A 86 -5.25 14.01 4.61
CA ALA A 86 -5.28 14.82 5.82
C ALA A 86 -6.69 14.99 6.40
N LYS A 87 -7.72 14.92 5.57
CA LYS A 87 -9.12 15.17 6.00
C LYS A 87 -9.77 13.96 6.66
N ASP A 88 -9.42 12.75 6.26
CA ASP A 88 -10.08 11.53 6.72
C ASP A 88 -9.32 10.81 7.84
N HIS A 89 -8.01 11.02 7.92
CA HIS A 89 -7.22 10.55 9.06
C HIS A 89 -7.40 11.39 10.34
N ARG A 90 -8.16 12.49 10.30
CA ARG A 90 -8.46 13.29 11.48
C ARG A 90 -9.34 12.58 12.51
N LEU A 91 -10.04 11.53 12.13
CA LEU A 91 -10.94 10.82 13.05
C LEU A 91 -10.21 9.83 13.98
N ASP A 92 -8.99 9.41 13.63
CA ASP A 92 -8.20 8.50 14.48
C ASP A 92 -6.97 9.17 15.14
N HIS A 93 -6.70 10.45 14.86
CA HIS A 93 -5.41 11.07 15.20
C HIS A 93 -5.51 12.49 15.75
N GLU A 94 -6.45 12.76 16.64
CA GLU A 94 -6.52 14.08 17.33
C GLU A 94 -5.24 14.44 18.11
N ASN A 95 -4.22 13.56 18.09
CA ASN A 95 -2.98 13.74 18.84
C ASN A 95 -1.69 13.37 18.07
N GLU A 96 -1.73 13.26 16.74
CA GLU A 96 -0.49 13.04 15.97
C GLU A 96 0.29 14.34 15.83
N GLY A 97 1.53 14.31 16.33
CA GLY A 97 2.45 15.45 16.20
C GLY A 97 2.82 15.73 14.72
N TYR A 98 3.23 16.98 14.46
CA TYR A 98 3.67 17.47 13.14
C TYR A 98 4.66 16.52 12.44
N ALA A 99 5.55 15.88 13.19
CA ALA A 99 6.50 14.90 12.68
C ALA A 99 5.85 13.68 12.03
N ALA A 100 4.75 13.18 12.58
CA ALA A 100 4.04 12.01 12.03
C ALA A 100 3.33 12.35 10.71
N VAL A 101 2.74 13.52 10.61
CA VAL A 101 2.13 14.04 9.37
C VAL A 101 3.18 14.16 8.28
N HIS A 102 4.30 14.81 8.60
CA HIS A 102 5.40 15.00 7.67
C HIS A 102 5.99 13.67 7.17
N LEU A 103 6.18 12.70 8.07
CA LEU A 103 6.64 11.36 7.69
C LEU A 103 5.67 10.65 6.73
N ARG A 104 4.37 10.80 6.96
CA ARG A 104 3.33 10.24 6.08
C ARG A 104 3.40 10.83 4.68
N GLU A 105 3.58 12.13 4.57
CA GLU A 105 3.74 12.82 3.28
C GLU A 105 4.98 12.33 2.53
N LEU A 106 6.10 12.17 3.22
CA LEU A 106 7.33 11.64 2.64
C LEU A 106 7.16 10.21 2.15
N ILE A 107 6.48 9.36 2.89
CA ILE A 107 6.17 7.98 2.49
C ILE A 107 5.22 7.98 1.28
N ALA A 108 4.20 8.83 1.28
CA ALA A 108 3.25 8.93 0.17
C ALA A 108 3.94 9.32 -1.15
N ALA A 109 5.00 10.10 -1.09
CA ALA A 109 5.77 10.54 -2.25
C ALA A 109 6.76 9.49 -2.79
N LEU A 110 6.92 8.34 -2.14
CA LEU A 110 7.80 7.27 -2.62
C LEU A 110 7.24 6.60 -3.88
N PRO A 111 8.10 6.11 -4.78
CA PRO A 111 7.68 5.23 -5.86
C PRO A 111 6.91 4.00 -5.34
N ASP A 112 5.96 3.50 -6.12
CA ASP A 112 5.01 2.48 -5.71
C ASP A 112 5.65 1.22 -5.11
N LYS A 113 6.65 0.64 -5.76
CA LYS A 113 7.34 -0.54 -5.23
C LYS A 113 8.11 -0.26 -3.94
N GLN A 114 8.71 0.92 -3.83
CA GLN A 114 9.42 1.34 -2.61
C GLN A 114 8.43 1.55 -1.45
N LYS A 115 7.31 2.17 -1.73
CA LYS A 115 6.22 2.38 -0.75
C LYS A 115 5.67 1.03 -0.24
N GLN A 116 5.33 0.12 -1.16
CA GLN A 116 4.86 -1.22 -0.81
C GLN A 116 5.88 -2.00 0.02
N ALA A 117 7.13 -2.05 -0.45
CA ALA A 117 8.19 -2.78 0.24
C ALA A 117 8.43 -2.23 1.66
N LEU A 118 8.41 -0.91 1.81
CA LEU A 118 8.56 -0.26 3.12
C LEU A 118 7.43 -0.64 4.08
N HIS A 119 6.18 -0.58 3.64
CA HIS A 119 5.03 -0.95 4.45
C HIS A 119 5.05 -2.42 4.83
N LEU A 120 5.36 -3.30 3.90
CA LEU A 120 5.43 -4.73 4.17
C LEU A 120 6.56 -5.08 5.16
N ARG A 121 7.69 -4.40 5.07
CA ARG A 121 8.82 -4.65 5.97
C ARG A 121 8.58 -4.12 7.37
N TYR A 122 8.19 -2.87 7.52
CA TYR A 122 8.15 -2.18 8.81
C TYR A 122 6.78 -2.20 9.51
N PHE A 123 5.69 -2.25 8.77
CA PHE A 123 4.34 -2.30 9.38
C PHE A 123 3.77 -3.70 9.42
N ALA A 124 4.02 -4.53 8.41
CA ALA A 124 3.54 -5.91 8.39
C ALA A 124 4.57 -6.92 8.94
N GLY A 125 5.84 -6.55 9.01
CA GLY A 125 6.91 -7.39 9.58
C GLY A 125 7.32 -8.55 8.67
N PHE A 126 7.16 -8.43 7.36
CA PHE A 126 7.49 -9.49 6.40
C PHE A 126 8.99 -9.63 6.15
N SER A 127 9.41 -10.86 5.87
CA SER A 127 10.74 -11.16 5.34
C SER A 127 10.88 -10.63 3.91
N TYR A 128 12.11 -10.46 3.45
CA TYR A 128 12.35 -10.06 2.05
C TYR A 128 11.83 -11.08 1.04
N ALA A 129 11.85 -12.37 1.36
CA ALA A 129 11.27 -13.42 0.53
C ALA A 129 9.74 -13.27 0.40
N GLU A 130 9.04 -12.96 1.50
CA GLU A 130 7.61 -12.70 1.50
C GLU A 130 7.25 -11.41 0.75
N ILE A 131 8.04 -10.35 0.92
CA ILE A 131 7.89 -9.10 0.18
C ILE A 131 8.07 -9.34 -1.32
N ALA A 132 9.10 -10.09 -1.72
CA ALA A 132 9.36 -10.43 -3.11
C ALA A 132 8.15 -11.09 -3.78
N LYS A 133 7.51 -12.03 -3.10
CA LYS A 133 6.27 -12.66 -3.57
C LYS A 133 5.11 -11.66 -3.67
N ALA A 134 4.94 -10.82 -2.65
CA ALA A 134 3.82 -9.88 -2.59
C ALA A 134 3.89 -8.81 -3.69
N ILE A 135 5.08 -8.31 -4.02
CA ILE A 135 5.25 -7.24 -5.02
C ILE A 135 5.82 -7.72 -6.35
N ASP A 136 5.88 -9.03 -6.55
CA ASP A 136 6.33 -9.67 -7.80
C ASP A 136 7.71 -9.17 -8.25
N CYS A 137 8.70 -9.46 -7.44
CA CYS A 137 10.10 -9.16 -7.73
C CYS A 137 11.03 -10.19 -7.09
N SER A 138 12.34 -10.07 -7.35
CA SER A 138 13.36 -10.87 -6.66
C SER A 138 13.53 -10.43 -5.20
N GLU A 139 14.05 -11.30 -4.37
CA GLU A 139 14.38 -10.97 -2.98
C GLU A 139 15.41 -9.84 -2.88
N GLU A 140 16.40 -9.86 -3.77
CA GLU A 140 17.40 -8.80 -3.90
C GLU A 140 16.76 -7.46 -4.26
N SER A 141 15.82 -7.46 -5.19
CA SER A 141 15.05 -6.27 -5.56
C SER A 141 14.17 -5.77 -4.41
N ALA A 142 13.56 -6.66 -3.65
CA ALA A 142 12.79 -6.30 -2.46
C ALA A 142 13.67 -5.59 -1.42
N ARG A 143 14.85 -6.12 -1.16
CA ARG A 143 15.84 -5.51 -0.26
C ARG A 143 16.29 -4.15 -0.75
N ALA A 144 16.58 -4.02 -2.04
CA ALA A 144 16.96 -2.75 -2.66
C ALA A 144 15.84 -1.70 -2.55
N ASN A 145 14.60 -2.07 -2.78
CA ASN A 145 13.45 -1.16 -2.65
C ASN A 145 13.30 -0.62 -1.22
N VAL A 146 13.45 -1.46 -0.21
CA VAL A 146 13.41 -1.04 1.20
C VAL A 146 14.58 -0.09 1.52
N SER A 147 15.79 -0.44 1.10
CA SER A 147 16.98 0.38 1.32
C SER A 147 16.86 1.75 0.65
N GLN A 148 16.41 1.82 -0.58
CA GLN A 148 16.20 3.06 -1.32
C GLN A 148 15.10 3.93 -0.68
N ALA A 149 14.00 3.31 -0.25
CA ALA A 149 12.95 4.02 0.48
C ALA A 149 13.49 4.67 1.75
N MET A 150 14.20 3.93 2.56
CA MET A 150 14.83 4.44 3.79
C MET A 150 15.85 5.55 3.51
N GLY A 151 16.66 5.41 2.46
CA GLY A 151 17.61 6.45 2.04
C GLY A 151 16.93 7.76 1.66
N LYS A 152 15.82 7.69 0.92
CA LYS A 152 15.03 8.88 0.56
C LYS A 152 14.38 9.55 1.76
N LEU A 153 13.83 8.77 2.68
CA LEU A 153 13.24 9.31 3.91
C LEU A 153 14.28 10.02 4.78
N LYS A 154 15.46 9.43 4.95
CA LYS A 154 16.55 10.04 5.73
C LYS A 154 17.05 11.37 5.14
N LYS A 155 17.07 11.47 3.81
CA LYS A 155 17.52 12.73 3.15
C LYS A 155 16.53 13.86 3.28
N ARG A 156 15.25 13.57 3.45
CA ARG A 156 14.17 14.57 3.49
C ARG A 156 13.64 14.84 4.90
N TRP A 157 14.06 14.01 5.84
CA TRP A 157 13.72 14.16 7.26
C TRP A 157 14.55 15.26 7.89
#